data_0f1992e9f3d60b2f3cec43e9ffb674ce
#
_entry.id   0f1992e9f3d60b2f3cec43e9ffb674ce
#
_cell.length_a   1.000
_cell.length_b   1.000
_cell.length_c   1.000
_cell.angle_alpha   90.00
_cell.angle_beta   90.00
_cell.angle_gamma   90.00
#
_symmetry.space_group_name_H-M   'P 1'
#
loop_
_entity.id
_entity.type
_entity.pdbx_description
1 polymer ?
#
loop_
_entity_poly.entity_id
_entity_poly.type
_entity_poly.pdbx_seq_one_letter_code
_entity_poly.pdbx_strand_id
1 'polypeptide(L)'
;MAQIDGLRLIDPAAYAQHGYPHDEWTQLRRESPVQFFDPPGWLSYWAVTKHADIVEVSKQPEIFLNGPGMTMVRARSGDDKVQQQIRTVINMDPPVHRKYRKVGSPYFTPRAMHQLDSLVAETARKLVDGLGREGECDFIPEIASRHPLKVIAHILGVPEEDEPFILRLTNELFGSEDPEFQRSEDRMEGIKQLFMEFWGYFGKIIEDRRANPRDDLASVFANARIDDEPMGELETLGYFLIAFTAGHETTRGGIGGGFLELIERPELRKRWAAEPEITPRAVDEIMRYVTPVNHMMRTASQDYELHGEKIRSGDRLVLFYASANRDEEVFDEPLELRLNRHPNPHLAFGIGEHFCMGAHLARKTSGAIFRELVTRLESVELTGTPQRTASNLVPGFKHMPIRYRLAPAS
;
A
#
# COMPACT_ATOMS: atom_id res chain seq x y z
N MET A 1 9.44 32.39 7.95
CA MET A 1 9.03 30.98 8.02
C MET A 1 10.21 30.12 7.60
N ALA A 2 10.39 28.94 8.17
CA ALA A 2 11.44 28.03 7.75
C ALA A 2 11.14 27.54 6.32
N GLN A 3 12.16 27.55 5.47
CA GLN A 3 12.03 27.00 4.10
C GLN A 3 11.86 25.48 4.23
N ILE A 4 10.80 24.93 3.62
CA ILE A 4 10.54 23.48 3.61
C ILE A 4 11.62 22.81 2.77
N ASP A 5 12.26 21.79 3.33
CA ASP A 5 13.19 20.93 2.61
C ASP A 5 12.43 19.86 1.82
N GLY A 6 12.44 19.96 0.49
CA GLY A 6 11.82 18.98 -0.39
C GLY A 6 12.40 17.56 -0.23
N LEU A 7 13.65 17.44 0.20
CA LEU A 7 14.24 16.13 0.47
C LEU A 7 13.54 15.41 1.64
N ARG A 8 13.16 16.14 2.69
CA ARG A 8 12.42 15.58 3.85
C ARG A 8 11.11 14.90 3.46
N LEU A 9 10.49 15.35 2.34
CA LEU A 9 9.21 14.82 1.88
C LEU A 9 9.34 13.48 1.13
N ILE A 10 10.55 13.08 0.71
CA ILE A 10 10.77 11.93 -0.18
C ILE A 10 11.90 10.99 0.27
N ASP A 11 12.70 11.35 1.27
CA ASP A 11 13.82 10.53 1.72
C ASP A 11 13.36 9.34 2.59
N PRO A 12 13.58 8.08 2.17
CA PRO A 12 13.23 6.88 2.95
C PRO A 12 13.80 6.87 4.37
N ALA A 13 15.04 7.33 4.55
CA ALA A 13 15.68 7.38 5.86
C ALA A 13 14.96 8.35 6.81
N ALA A 14 14.50 9.49 6.29
CA ALA A 14 13.73 10.45 7.06
C ALA A 14 12.38 9.88 7.51
N TYR A 15 11.71 9.07 6.68
CA TYR A 15 10.49 8.36 7.08
C TYR A 15 10.75 7.30 8.16
N ALA A 16 11.84 6.55 8.04
CA ALA A 16 12.21 5.56 9.06
C ALA A 16 12.46 6.22 10.43
N GLN A 17 13.16 7.36 10.43
CA GLN A 17 13.58 8.04 11.64
C GLN A 17 12.48 8.89 12.29
N HIS A 18 11.70 9.64 11.48
CA HIS A 18 10.80 10.69 11.95
C HIS A 18 9.32 10.45 11.60
N GLY A 19 9.00 9.39 10.84
CA GLY A 19 7.66 9.16 10.31
C GLY A 19 7.24 10.20 9.26
N TYR A 20 5.94 10.42 9.15
CA TYR A 20 5.35 11.32 8.16
C TYR A 20 5.62 12.80 8.49
N PRO A 21 5.98 13.65 7.50
CA PRO A 21 6.23 15.08 7.66
C PRO A 21 4.91 15.88 7.70
N HIS A 22 4.05 15.63 8.71
CA HIS A 22 2.73 16.24 8.78
C HIS A 22 2.76 17.76 8.94
N ASP A 23 3.75 18.30 9.65
CA ASP A 23 3.90 19.74 9.86
C ASP A 23 4.26 20.45 8.56
N GLU A 24 5.22 19.90 7.80
CA GLU A 24 5.62 20.41 6.50
C GLU A 24 4.45 20.35 5.49
N TRP A 25 3.70 19.24 5.46
CA TRP A 25 2.52 19.13 4.61
C TRP A 25 1.40 20.10 5.03
N THR A 26 1.21 20.34 6.33
CA THR A 26 0.24 21.32 6.81
C THR A 26 0.61 22.73 6.37
N GLN A 27 1.90 23.07 6.46
CA GLN A 27 2.39 24.34 5.94
C GLN A 27 2.19 24.44 4.42
N LEU A 28 2.56 23.41 3.65
CA LEU A 28 2.37 23.39 2.19
C LEU A 28 0.89 23.55 1.80
N ARG A 29 -0.03 22.81 2.42
CA ARG A 29 -1.45 22.95 2.11
C ARG A 29 -1.97 24.38 2.27
N ARG A 30 -1.46 25.11 3.26
CA ARG A 30 -1.90 26.48 3.58
C ARG A 30 -1.24 27.54 2.71
N GLU A 31 0.05 27.39 2.41
CA GLU A 31 0.87 28.46 1.83
C GLU A 31 1.19 28.23 0.36
N SER A 32 1.44 26.97 -0.04
CA SER A 32 1.90 26.61 -1.39
C SER A 32 1.54 25.15 -1.71
N PRO A 33 0.25 24.82 -1.91
CA PRO A 33 -0.22 23.45 -2.01
C PRO A 33 0.32 22.69 -3.22
N VAL A 34 0.81 23.40 -4.23
CA VAL A 34 1.54 22.88 -5.40
C VAL A 34 2.90 23.57 -5.41
N GLN A 35 3.96 22.88 -5.00
CA GLN A 35 5.29 23.47 -4.83
C GLN A 35 6.36 22.67 -5.57
N PHE A 36 7.18 23.36 -6.35
CA PHE A 36 8.33 22.75 -7.03
C PHE A 36 9.51 22.55 -6.07
N PHE A 37 10.15 21.37 -6.17
CA PHE A 37 11.37 21.02 -5.47
C PHE A 37 12.39 20.38 -6.43
N ASP A 38 13.68 20.66 -6.19
CA ASP A 38 14.82 20.07 -6.90
C ASP A 38 15.87 19.59 -5.90
N PRO A 39 15.56 18.51 -5.13
CA PRO A 39 16.44 18.05 -4.07
C PRO A 39 17.67 17.32 -4.64
N PRO A 40 18.88 17.55 -4.07
CA PRO A 40 20.11 16.93 -4.56
C PRO A 40 20.04 15.41 -4.57
N GLY A 41 20.41 14.80 -5.70
CA GLY A 41 20.46 13.34 -5.85
C GLY A 41 19.11 12.67 -6.09
N TRP A 42 18.04 13.46 -6.27
CA TRP A 42 16.70 12.98 -6.60
C TRP A 42 16.20 13.62 -7.88
N LEU A 43 15.15 13.06 -8.46
CA LEU A 43 14.44 13.70 -9.56
C LEU A 43 13.72 14.94 -9.04
N SER A 44 13.74 16.04 -9.82
CA SER A 44 12.91 17.21 -9.52
C SER A 44 11.42 16.89 -9.62
N TYR A 45 10.60 17.54 -8.78
CA TYR A 45 9.18 17.25 -8.72
C TYR A 45 8.33 18.41 -8.19
N TRP A 46 7.06 18.38 -8.51
CA TRP A 46 6.02 19.18 -7.90
C TRP A 46 5.38 18.39 -6.76
N ALA A 47 5.42 18.90 -5.53
CA ALA A 47 4.66 18.36 -4.43
C ALA A 47 3.20 18.83 -4.54
N VAL A 48 2.24 17.91 -4.59
CA VAL A 48 0.80 18.19 -4.60
C VAL A 48 0.23 17.67 -3.29
N THR A 49 -0.28 18.58 -2.44
CA THR A 49 -0.57 18.29 -1.04
C THR A 49 -2.04 18.41 -0.65
N LYS A 50 -2.87 19.20 -1.38
CA LYS A 50 -4.31 19.33 -1.13
C LYS A 50 -5.11 18.18 -1.74
N HIS A 51 -6.18 17.82 -1.06
CA HIS A 51 -7.13 16.80 -1.51
C HIS A 51 -7.74 17.13 -2.89
N ALA A 52 -8.21 18.37 -3.08
CA ALA A 52 -8.84 18.80 -4.32
C ALA A 52 -7.91 18.69 -5.52
N ASP A 53 -6.64 19.15 -5.38
CA ASP A 53 -5.63 19.13 -6.45
C ASP A 53 -5.26 17.70 -6.83
N ILE A 54 -5.12 16.81 -5.83
CA ILE A 54 -4.87 15.38 -6.08
C ILE A 54 -6.03 14.72 -6.81
N VAL A 55 -7.27 15.06 -6.46
CA VAL A 55 -8.46 14.58 -7.17
C VAL A 55 -8.49 15.08 -8.61
N GLU A 56 -8.16 16.35 -8.84
CA GLU A 56 -8.11 16.97 -10.17
C GLU A 56 -7.10 16.25 -11.07
N VAL A 57 -5.87 16.09 -10.60
CA VAL A 57 -4.80 15.39 -11.33
C VAL A 57 -5.18 13.93 -11.61
N SER A 58 -5.70 13.22 -10.60
CA SER A 58 -6.01 11.78 -10.70
C SER A 58 -7.19 11.48 -11.63
N LYS A 59 -8.07 12.44 -11.91
CA LYS A 59 -9.20 12.29 -12.83
C LYS A 59 -8.86 12.59 -14.29
N GLN A 60 -7.63 12.94 -14.59
CA GLN A 60 -7.14 13.29 -15.93
C GLN A 60 -6.00 12.36 -16.37
N PRO A 61 -6.23 11.04 -16.48
CA PRO A 61 -5.19 10.06 -16.74
C PRO A 61 -4.56 10.16 -18.13
N GLU A 62 -5.19 10.84 -19.08
CA GLU A 62 -4.63 11.14 -20.39
C GLU A 62 -3.61 12.29 -20.36
N ILE A 63 -3.71 13.17 -19.34
CA ILE A 63 -2.79 14.31 -19.15
C ILE A 63 -1.68 13.93 -18.17
N PHE A 64 -2.02 13.27 -17.07
CA PHE A 64 -1.11 12.91 -15.98
C PHE A 64 -0.84 11.41 -15.96
N LEU A 65 0.24 11.03 -16.64
CA LEU A 65 0.58 9.64 -16.94
C LEU A 65 1.24 8.92 -15.75
N ASN A 66 0.95 7.63 -15.62
CA ASN A 66 1.61 6.71 -14.70
C ASN A 66 2.84 6.03 -15.33
N GLY A 67 2.83 5.83 -16.65
CA GLY A 67 3.79 5.02 -17.39
C GLY A 67 5.25 5.42 -17.22
N PRO A 68 5.60 6.71 -17.24
CA PRO A 68 6.99 7.15 -17.07
C PRO A 68 7.59 6.88 -15.68
N GLY A 69 6.73 6.71 -14.66
CA GLY A 69 7.13 6.40 -13.29
C GLY A 69 6.01 6.72 -12.31
N MET A 70 5.80 5.85 -11.32
CA MET A 70 4.71 5.98 -10.37
C MET A 70 5.17 6.32 -8.94
N THR A 71 6.48 6.31 -8.68
CA THR A 71 7.06 6.60 -7.37
C THR A 71 8.32 7.45 -7.50
N MET A 72 8.62 8.22 -6.46
CA MET A 72 9.86 8.99 -6.41
C MET A 72 11.08 8.09 -6.25
N VAL A 73 12.09 8.33 -7.07
CA VAL A 73 13.36 7.61 -7.08
C VAL A 73 14.54 8.57 -7.14
N ARG A 74 15.70 8.10 -6.70
CA ARG A 74 16.97 8.85 -6.80
C ARG A 74 17.31 9.11 -8.26
N ALA A 75 17.83 10.29 -8.55
CA ALA A 75 18.39 10.63 -9.85
C ALA A 75 19.63 9.75 -10.13
N ARG A 76 19.77 9.28 -11.35
CA ARG A 76 20.93 8.49 -11.79
C ARG A 76 21.89 9.35 -12.58
N SER A 77 23.19 9.24 -12.30
CA SER A 77 24.20 9.81 -13.18
C SER A 77 24.27 8.97 -14.47
N GLY A 78 23.83 9.55 -15.59
CA GLY A 78 24.23 9.12 -16.91
C GLY A 78 23.21 8.50 -17.85
N ASP A 79 21.99 8.20 -17.46
CA ASP A 79 20.96 7.76 -18.42
C ASP A 79 19.55 7.99 -17.85
N ASP A 80 18.88 9.01 -18.36
CA ASP A 80 17.43 9.26 -18.11
C ASP A 80 16.53 8.26 -18.86
N LYS A 81 17.10 7.19 -19.42
CA LYS A 81 16.31 6.10 -19.97
C LYS A 81 15.62 5.40 -18.82
N VAL A 82 14.33 5.68 -18.72
CA VAL A 82 13.38 4.94 -17.90
C VAL A 82 13.70 3.45 -18.06
N GLN A 83 14.14 2.82 -16.97
CA GLN A 83 14.27 1.36 -16.96
C GLN A 83 12.98 0.79 -17.50
N GLN A 84 13.07 -0.19 -18.41
CA GLN A 84 11.92 -1.03 -18.74
C GLN A 84 11.49 -1.75 -17.46
N GLN A 85 10.62 -1.08 -16.73
CA GLN A 85 9.97 -1.69 -15.56
C GLN A 85 9.08 -2.81 -16.07
N ILE A 86 8.95 -3.88 -15.31
CA ILE A 86 7.92 -4.88 -15.57
C ILE A 86 6.59 -4.13 -15.68
N ARG A 87 5.92 -4.29 -16.83
CA ARG A 87 4.66 -3.60 -17.07
C ARG A 87 3.58 -4.24 -16.21
N THR A 88 3.15 -3.51 -15.21
CA THR A 88 2.03 -3.85 -14.35
C THR A 88 0.85 -2.95 -14.67
N VAL A 89 -0.36 -3.36 -14.33
CA VAL A 89 -1.56 -2.55 -14.56
C VAL A 89 -1.49 -1.16 -13.90
N ILE A 90 -0.68 -0.99 -12.84
CA ILE A 90 -0.57 0.29 -12.12
C ILE A 90 0.29 1.31 -12.86
N ASN A 91 1.23 0.86 -13.73
CA ASN A 91 2.10 1.74 -14.52
C ASN A 91 1.72 1.77 -16.01
N MET A 92 0.51 1.38 -16.35
CA MET A 92 -0.05 1.55 -17.69
C MET A 92 -0.92 2.80 -17.75
N ASP A 93 -1.00 3.40 -18.93
CA ASP A 93 -1.86 4.54 -19.22
C ASP A 93 -3.00 4.17 -20.18
N PRO A 94 -4.11 4.96 -20.23
CA PRO A 94 -5.13 4.79 -21.24
C PRO A 94 -4.58 4.92 -22.67
N PRO A 95 -5.14 4.19 -23.66
CA PRO A 95 -6.24 3.23 -23.54
C PRO A 95 -5.81 1.83 -23.09
N VAL A 96 -4.50 1.56 -23.03
CA VAL A 96 -3.93 0.23 -22.72
C VAL A 96 -4.33 -0.20 -21.30
N HIS A 97 -4.21 0.68 -20.31
CA HIS A 97 -4.62 0.41 -18.94
C HIS A 97 -6.02 -0.20 -18.85
N ARG A 98 -6.99 0.36 -19.55
CA ARG A 98 -8.40 -0.08 -19.52
C ARG A 98 -8.57 -1.53 -19.94
N LYS A 99 -7.79 -1.97 -20.97
CA LYS A 99 -7.84 -3.36 -21.46
C LYS A 99 -7.30 -4.34 -20.42
N TYR A 100 -6.14 -4.03 -19.89
CA TYR A 100 -5.51 -4.87 -18.87
C TYR A 100 -6.32 -4.87 -17.57
N ARG A 101 -6.80 -3.72 -17.07
CA ARG A 101 -7.59 -3.65 -15.85
C ARG A 101 -8.83 -4.54 -15.88
N LYS A 102 -9.45 -4.76 -17.04
CA LYS A 102 -10.61 -5.65 -17.21
C LYS A 102 -10.30 -7.11 -16.85
N VAL A 103 -9.05 -7.56 -16.94
CA VAL A 103 -8.66 -8.92 -16.59
C VAL A 103 -8.92 -9.21 -15.12
N GLY A 104 -8.48 -8.33 -14.22
CA GLY A 104 -8.60 -8.53 -12.77
C GLY A 104 -9.89 -8.00 -12.17
N SER A 105 -10.44 -6.87 -12.66
CA SER A 105 -11.54 -6.16 -12.02
C SER A 105 -12.76 -7.01 -11.62
N PRO A 106 -13.22 -8.00 -12.41
CA PRO A 106 -14.39 -8.82 -12.05
C PRO A 106 -14.19 -9.60 -10.74
N TYR A 107 -12.95 -9.96 -10.42
CA TYR A 107 -12.60 -10.77 -9.26
C TYR A 107 -12.46 -9.98 -7.96
N PHE A 108 -12.42 -8.64 -8.04
CA PHE A 108 -12.30 -7.74 -6.88
C PHE A 108 -13.59 -6.95 -6.60
N THR A 109 -14.70 -7.34 -7.20
CA THR A 109 -16.01 -6.73 -6.92
C THR A 109 -16.50 -7.12 -5.51
N PRO A 110 -17.38 -6.34 -4.88
CA PRO A 110 -17.98 -6.71 -3.59
C PRO A 110 -18.58 -8.11 -3.59
N ARG A 111 -19.26 -8.49 -4.69
CA ARG A 111 -19.88 -9.82 -4.85
C ARG A 111 -18.83 -10.94 -4.87
N ALA A 112 -17.76 -10.79 -5.64
CA ALA A 112 -16.69 -11.76 -5.69
C ALA A 112 -15.98 -11.90 -4.32
N MET A 113 -15.81 -10.78 -3.61
CA MET A 113 -15.20 -10.76 -2.30
C MET A 113 -16.01 -11.46 -1.20
N HIS A 114 -17.33 -11.64 -1.36
CA HIS A 114 -18.13 -12.43 -0.41
C HIS A 114 -17.71 -13.90 -0.35
N GLN A 115 -17.18 -14.45 -1.45
CA GLN A 115 -16.68 -15.84 -1.48
C GLN A 115 -15.47 -16.04 -0.56
N LEU A 116 -14.76 -14.95 -0.22
CA LEU A 116 -13.59 -14.97 0.66
C LEU A 116 -13.93 -14.72 2.14
N ASP A 117 -15.19 -14.49 2.49
CA ASP A 117 -15.60 -14.12 3.87
C ASP A 117 -15.13 -15.16 4.89
N SER A 118 -15.42 -16.44 4.62
CA SER A 118 -15.04 -17.54 5.52
C SER A 118 -13.52 -17.67 5.63
N LEU A 119 -12.81 -17.62 4.50
CA LEU A 119 -11.34 -17.69 4.48
C LEU A 119 -10.71 -16.60 5.32
N VAL A 120 -11.12 -15.34 5.07
CA VAL A 120 -10.56 -14.16 5.73
C VAL A 120 -10.84 -14.17 7.23
N ALA A 121 -12.08 -14.52 7.63
CA ALA A 121 -12.46 -14.61 9.05
C ALA A 121 -11.73 -15.76 9.76
N GLU A 122 -11.67 -16.94 9.13
CA GLU A 122 -11.00 -18.12 9.70
C GLU A 122 -9.50 -17.90 9.85
N THR A 123 -8.87 -17.27 8.85
CA THR A 123 -7.44 -16.96 8.89
C THR A 123 -7.12 -15.99 10.03
N ALA A 124 -7.94 -14.93 10.21
CA ALA A 124 -7.79 -13.98 11.31
C ALA A 124 -7.92 -14.68 12.66
N ARG A 125 -8.98 -15.49 12.84
CA ARG A 125 -9.23 -16.24 14.07
C ARG A 125 -8.10 -17.20 14.41
N LYS A 126 -7.70 -18.06 13.46
CA LYS A 126 -6.59 -19.02 13.66
C LYS A 126 -5.29 -18.34 14.06
N LEU A 127 -5.01 -17.19 13.46
CA LEU A 127 -3.80 -16.43 13.78
C LEU A 127 -3.83 -15.90 15.21
N VAL A 128 -4.96 -15.35 15.66
CA VAL A 128 -5.10 -14.85 17.04
C VAL A 128 -5.18 -16.00 18.05
N ASP A 129 -5.82 -17.15 17.71
CA ASP A 129 -5.83 -18.35 18.53
C ASP A 129 -4.42 -18.91 18.77
N GLY A 130 -3.55 -18.83 17.74
CA GLY A 130 -2.17 -19.29 17.82
C GLY A 130 -1.27 -18.51 18.80
N LEU A 131 -1.69 -17.31 19.22
CA LEU A 131 -0.95 -16.51 20.20
C LEU A 131 -1.05 -17.05 21.64
N GLY A 132 -2.07 -17.87 21.95
CA GLY A 132 -2.36 -18.29 23.31
C GLY A 132 -3.00 -17.18 24.15
N ARG A 133 -3.08 -17.38 25.48
CA ARG A 133 -3.78 -16.44 26.37
C ARG A 133 -2.98 -15.18 26.73
N GLU A 134 -1.69 -15.32 26.89
CA GLU A 134 -0.79 -14.20 27.22
C GLU A 134 0.61 -14.49 26.70
N GLY A 135 1.35 -13.45 26.35
CA GLY A 135 2.71 -13.58 25.83
C GLY A 135 3.30 -12.26 25.36
N GLU A 136 4.45 -12.38 24.74
CA GLU A 136 5.11 -11.34 23.99
C GLU A 136 5.31 -11.80 22.55
N CYS A 137 5.18 -10.88 21.60
CA CYS A 137 5.48 -11.14 20.19
C CYS A 137 5.88 -9.85 19.48
N ASP A 138 6.48 -9.99 18.30
CA ASP A 138 6.58 -8.88 17.37
C ASP A 138 5.32 -8.84 16.49
N PHE A 139 4.46 -7.87 16.73
CA PHE A 139 3.15 -7.77 16.09
C PHE A 139 3.23 -7.70 14.57
N ILE A 140 4.26 -7.04 14.03
CA ILE A 140 4.34 -6.84 12.57
C ILE A 140 4.63 -8.16 11.85
N PRO A 141 5.73 -8.87 12.08
CA PRO A 141 6.01 -10.11 11.36
C PRO A 141 5.07 -11.24 11.73
N GLU A 142 4.57 -11.29 12.98
CA GLU A 142 3.80 -12.44 13.47
C GLU A 142 2.30 -12.32 13.21
N ILE A 143 1.75 -11.11 13.12
CA ILE A 143 0.30 -10.88 12.95
C ILE A 143 0.01 -10.04 11.72
N ALA A 144 0.49 -8.78 11.69
CA ALA A 144 0.12 -7.83 10.66
C ALA A 144 0.55 -8.26 9.25
N SER A 145 1.69 -8.97 9.13
CA SER A 145 2.17 -9.53 7.86
C SER A 145 1.48 -10.84 7.51
N ARG A 146 1.33 -11.76 8.47
CA ARG A 146 0.84 -13.11 8.17
C ARG A 146 -0.60 -13.16 7.69
N HIS A 147 -1.49 -12.33 8.26
CA HIS A 147 -2.88 -12.35 7.87
C HIS A 147 -3.12 -11.98 6.41
N PRO A 148 -2.70 -10.80 5.90
CA PRO A 148 -2.86 -10.47 4.49
C PRO A 148 -2.06 -11.39 3.56
N LEU A 149 -0.89 -11.89 3.99
CA LEU A 149 -0.10 -12.85 3.24
C LEU A 149 -0.89 -14.14 2.95
N LYS A 150 -1.47 -14.76 3.97
CA LYS A 150 -2.28 -15.97 3.83
C LYS A 150 -3.46 -15.77 2.88
N VAL A 151 -4.13 -14.63 3.00
CA VAL A 151 -5.27 -14.31 2.14
C VAL A 151 -4.85 -14.17 0.68
N ILE A 152 -3.80 -13.40 0.38
CA ILE A 152 -3.35 -13.20 -1.01
C ILE A 152 -2.68 -14.45 -1.59
N ALA A 153 -1.93 -15.21 -0.79
CA ALA A 153 -1.32 -16.47 -1.18
C ALA A 153 -2.40 -17.49 -1.60
N HIS A 154 -3.46 -17.63 -0.81
CA HIS A 154 -4.59 -18.49 -1.17
C HIS A 154 -5.25 -18.08 -2.49
N ILE A 155 -5.51 -16.79 -2.69
CA ILE A 155 -6.14 -16.26 -3.91
C ILE A 155 -5.26 -16.52 -5.15
N LEU A 156 -3.93 -16.46 -5.00
CA LEU A 156 -2.96 -16.68 -6.07
C LEU A 156 -2.49 -18.15 -6.16
N GLY A 157 -3.11 -19.06 -5.39
CA GLY A 157 -2.76 -20.49 -5.43
C GLY A 157 -1.33 -20.80 -5.02
N VAL A 158 -0.74 -19.97 -4.15
CA VAL A 158 0.59 -20.17 -3.54
C VAL A 158 0.44 -21.16 -2.38
N PRO A 159 1.24 -22.24 -2.32
CA PRO A 159 1.25 -23.18 -1.22
C PRO A 159 1.66 -22.54 0.12
N GLU A 160 1.12 -23.05 1.24
CA GLU A 160 1.43 -22.50 2.57
C GLU A 160 2.92 -22.62 2.94
N GLU A 161 3.58 -23.68 2.50
CA GLU A 161 5.01 -23.88 2.69
C GLU A 161 5.88 -22.81 2.02
N ASP A 162 5.38 -22.14 0.99
CA ASP A 162 6.09 -21.09 0.23
C ASP A 162 5.84 -19.69 0.78
N GLU A 163 4.90 -19.51 1.72
CA GLU A 163 4.59 -18.19 2.31
C GLU A 163 5.83 -17.47 2.87
N PRO A 164 6.76 -18.14 3.59
CA PRO A 164 7.98 -17.47 4.08
C PRO A 164 8.89 -16.94 2.97
N PHE A 165 9.00 -17.68 1.86
CA PHE A 165 9.77 -17.26 0.70
C PHE A 165 9.17 -16.00 0.08
N ILE A 166 7.86 -15.98 -0.09
CA ILE A 166 7.11 -14.88 -0.67
C ILE A 166 7.14 -13.64 0.24
N LEU A 167 7.03 -13.81 1.56
CA LEU A 167 7.18 -12.72 2.53
C LEU A 167 8.54 -12.04 2.40
N ARG A 168 9.61 -12.84 2.28
CA ARG A 168 10.94 -12.32 2.06
C ARG A 168 11.03 -11.48 0.78
N LEU A 169 10.54 -12.00 -0.35
CA LEU A 169 10.54 -11.25 -1.62
C LEU A 169 9.81 -9.91 -1.52
N THR A 170 8.70 -9.87 -0.78
CA THR A 170 7.92 -8.64 -0.59
C THR A 170 8.68 -7.63 0.28
N ASN A 171 9.27 -8.08 1.38
CA ASN A 171 10.05 -7.22 2.28
C ASN A 171 11.25 -6.60 1.54
N GLU A 172 11.98 -7.39 0.75
CA GLU A 172 13.10 -6.92 -0.05
C GLU A 172 12.69 -5.93 -1.16
N LEU A 173 11.52 -6.11 -1.76
CA LEU A 173 11.00 -5.20 -2.79
C LEU A 173 10.64 -3.82 -2.23
N PHE A 174 9.86 -3.78 -1.15
CA PHE A 174 9.39 -2.52 -0.55
C PHE A 174 10.42 -1.87 0.38
N GLY A 175 11.29 -2.68 0.98
CA GLY A 175 12.39 -2.26 1.84
C GLY A 175 13.74 -2.20 1.15
N SER A 176 13.79 -2.01 -0.17
CA SER A 176 15.07 -2.00 -0.92
C SER A 176 16.05 -0.91 -0.51
N GLU A 177 15.60 0.09 0.25
CA GLU A 177 16.42 1.13 0.88
C GLU A 177 16.58 0.91 2.41
N ASP A 178 15.98 -0.14 2.96
CA ASP A 178 16.07 -0.47 4.38
C ASP A 178 17.25 -1.44 4.60
N PRO A 179 18.21 -1.13 5.49
CA PRO A 179 19.37 -1.98 5.73
C PRO A 179 19.05 -3.42 6.15
N GLU A 180 17.89 -3.67 6.76
CA GLU A 180 17.44 -5.00 7.18
C GLU A 180 16.97 -5.86 6.01
N PHE A 181 16.37 -5.23 4.98
CA PHE A 181 15.77 -5.91 3.84
C PHE A 181 16.61 -5.80 2.57
N GLN A 182 17.64 -4.97 2.58
CA GLN A 182 18.54 -4.79 1.45
C GLN A 182 19.32 -6.06 1.17
N ARG A 183 19.13 -6.64 -0.02
CA ARG A 183 19.77 -7.90 -0.44
C ARG A 183 21.27 -7.76 -0.75
N SER A 184 21.70 -6.61 -1.25
CA SER A 184 23.05 -6.32 -1.70
C SER A 184 23.40 -4.86 -1.46
N GLU A 185 24.69 -4.57 -1.23
CA GLU A 185 25.19 -3.18 -1.21
C GLU A 185 24.96 -2.50 -2.56
N ASP A 186 25.10 -3.25 -3.67
CA ASP A 186 24.63 -2.81 -4.97
C ASP A 186 23.12 -3.07 -5.08
N ARG A 187 22.35 -1.99 -4.88
CA ARG A 187 20.89 -2.01 -4.94
C ARG A 187 20.37 -2.57 -6.27
N MET A 188 21.04 -2.26 -7.38
CA MET A 188 20.58 -2.71 -8.70
C MET A 188 20.77 -4.20 -8.90
N GLU A 189 21.89 -4.73 -8.44
CA GLU A 189 22.14 -6.17 -8.47
C GLU A 189 21.14 -6.89 -7.54
N GLY A 190 20.86 -6.33 -6.36
CA GLY A 190 19.85 -6.87 -5.45
C GLY A 190 18.44 -6.92 -6.08
N ILE A 191 18.01 -5.83 -6.72
CA ILE A 191 16.72 -5.77 -7.43
C ILE A 191 16.68 -6.77 -8.60
N LYS A 192 17.75 -6.89 -9.37
CA LYS A 192 17.84 -7.86 -10.48
C LYS A 192 17.69 -9.30 -9.98
N GLN A 193 18.41 -9.66 -8.92
CA GLN A 193 18.32 -10.99 -8.30
C GLN A 193 16.91 -11.26 -7.76
N LEU A 194 16.30 -10.28 -7.11
CA LEU A 194 14.91 -10.35 -6.63
C LEU A 194 13.94 -10.67 -7.77
N PHE A 195 14.04 -9.97 -8.90
CA PHE A 195 13.20 -10.22 -10.05
C PHE A 195 13.44 -11.58 -10.69
N MET A 196 14.68 -12.07 -10.72
CA MET A 196 14.99 -13.41 -11.23
C MET A 196 14.33 -14.50 -10.37
N GLU A 197 14.38 -14.38 -9.05
CA GLU A 197 13.72 -15.32 -8.13
C GLU A 197 12.20 -15.27 -8.28
N PHE A 198 11.64 -14.05 -8.33
CA PHE A 198 10.22 -13.84 -8.55
C PHE A 198 9.76 -14.48 -9.88
N TRP A 199 10.50 -14.24 -10.95
CA TRP A 199 10.24 -14.85 -12.26
C TRP A 199 10.30 -16.39 -12.22
N GLY A 200 11.37 -16.93 -11.63
CA GLY A 200 11.55 -18.38 -11.52
C GLY A 200 10.45 -19.08 -10.73
N TYR A 201 9.93 -18.41 -9.72
CA TYR A 201 8.84 -18.93 -8.89
C TYR A 201 7.49 -18.83 -9.61
N PHE A 202 7.07 -17.62 -9.94
CA PHE A 202 5.74 -17.42 -10.55
C PHE A 202 5.64 -17.95 -11.98
N GLY A 203 6.75 -18.04 -12.71
CA GLY A 203 6.80 -18.70 -14.02
C GLY A 203 6.29 -20.14 -13.95
N LYS A 204 6.70 -20.92 -12.93
CA LYS A 204 6.21 -22.28 -12.71
C LYS A 204 4.70 -22.34 -12.43
N ILE A 205 4.19 -21.41 -11.63
CA ILE A 205 2.76 -21.31 -11.35
C ILE A 205 2.00 -20.99 -12.65
N ILE A 206 2.50 -20.05 -13.45
CA ILE A 206 1.89 -19.68 -14.73
C ILE A 206 1.83 -20.88 -15.67
N GLU A 207 2.93 -21.62 -15.81
CA GLU A 207 2.99 -22.85 -16.64
C GLU A 207 1.98 -23.91 -16.15
N ASP A 208 1.93 -24.19 -14.83
CA ASP A 208 0.98 -25.13 -14.25
C ASP A 208 -0.47 -24.70 -14.51
N ARG A 209 -0.80 -23.42 -14.32
CA ARG A 209 -2.17 -22.91 -14.51
C ARG A 209 -2.59 -22.81 -15.97
N ARG A 210 -1.65 -22.70 -16.89
CA ARG A 210 -1.92 -22.84 -18.34
C ARG A 210 -2.24 -24.29 -18.72
N ALA A 211 -1.49 -25.25 -18.16
CA ALA A 211 -1.69 -26.67 -18.41
C ALA A 211 -2.89 -27.25 -17.63
N ASN A 212 -3.10 -26.82 -16.41
CA ASN A 212 -4.10 -27.32 -15.47
C ASN A 212 -4.88 -26.16 -14.81
N PRO A 213 -5.82 -25.51 -15.55
CA PRO A 213 -6.59 -24.40 -14.99
C PRO A 213 -7.41 -24.81 -13.75
N ARG A 214 -7.44 -23.92 -12.74
CA ARG A 214 -8.20 -24.09 -11.50
C ARG A 214 -9.13 -22.88 -11.29
N ASP A 215 -10.02 -22.99 -10.30
CA ASP A 215 -10.86 -21.84 -9.89
C ASP A 215 -10.09 -20.94 -8.91
N ASP A 216 -9.01 -20.32 -9.43
CA ASP A 216 -8.17 -19.36 -8.71
C ASP A 216 -7.77 -18.19 -9.61
N LEU A 217 -7.33 -17.09 -8.98
CA LEU A 217 -6.92 -15.88 -9.69
C LEU A 217 -5.64 -16.11 -10.51
N ALA A 218 -4.80 -17.05 -10.11
CA ALA A 218 -3.62 -17.45 -10.87
C ALA A 218 -3.99 -18.00 -12.24
N SER A 219 -5.01 -18.86 -12.32
CA SER A 219 -5.54 -19.37 -13.60
C SER A 219 -6.11 -18.27 -14.48
N VAL A 220 -6.79 -17.29 -13.87
CA VAL A 220 -7.31 -16.12 -14.60
C VAL A 220 -6.17 -15.34 -15.24
N PHE A 221 -5.14 -15.02 -14.49
CA PHE A 221 -4.01 -14.25 -15.02
C PHE A 221 -3.20 -15.05 -16.05
N ALA A 222 -2.92 -16.31 -15.75
CA ALA A 222 -2.15 -17.18 -16.64
C ALA A 222 -2.80 -17.38 -18.02
N ASN A 223 -4.15 -17.39 -18.07
CA ASN A 223 -4.93 -17.64 -19.28
C ASN A 223 -5.63 -16.38 -19.83
N ALA A 224 -5.28 -15.20 -19.32
CA ALA A 224 -5.89 -13.95 -19.76
C ALA A 224 -5.62 -13.66 -21.23
N ARG A 225 -6.56 -13.02 -21.89
CA ARG A 225 -6.46 -12.58 -23.28
C ARG A 225 -6.71 -11.07 -23.37
N ILE A 226 -5.93 -10.41 -24.23
CA ILE A 226 -6.07 -9.00 -24.57
C ILE A 226 -6.30 -8.92 -26.07
N ASP A 227 -7.41 -8.31 -26.48
CA ASP A 227 -7.81 -8.21 -27.90
C ASP A 227 -7.79 -9.60 -28.61
N ASP A 228 -8.31 -10.62 -27.94
CA ASP A 228 -8.38 -12.03 -28.39
C ASP A 228 -7.03 -12.76 -28.55
N GLU A 229 -5.91 -12.10 -28.18
CA GLU A 229 -4.60 -12.75 -28.12
C GLU A 229 -4.22 -13.09 -26.66
N PRO A 230 -3.45 -14.18 -26.42
CA PRO A 230 -2.93 -14.45 -25.09
C PRO A 230 -2.17 -13.26 -24.53
N MET A 231 -2.41 -12.93 -23.26
CA MET A 231 -1.64 -11.86 -22.59
C MET A 231 -0.15 -12.20 -22.60
N GLY A 232 0.71 -11.20 -22.88
CA GLY A 232 2.16 -11.37 -22.94
C GLY A 232 2.75 -11.90 -21.64
N GLU A 233 3.89 -12.58 -21.71
CA GLU A 233 4.52 -13.20 -20.54
C GLU A 233 4.92 -12.17 -19.46
N LEU A 234 5.48 -11.04 -19.90
CA LEU A 234 5.87 -9.95 -18.98
C LEU A 234 4.68 -9.31 -18.29
N GLU A 235 3.58 -9.09 -19.03
CA GLU A 235 2.34 -8.55 -18.49
C GLU A 235 1.65 -9.56 -17.56
N THR A 236 1.68 -10.85 -17.91
CA THR A 236 1.16 -11.92 -17.03
C THR A 236 1.93 -11.92 -15.72
N LEU A 237 3.25 -11.92 -15.78
CA LEU A 237 4.10 -11.85 -14.60
C LEU A 237 3.89 -10.56 -13.80
N GLY A 238 3.68 -9.45 -14.51
CA GLY A 238 3.32 -8.17 -13.93
C GLY A 238 2.04 -8.20 -13.10
N TYR A 239 1.05 -9.02 -13.51
CA TYR A 239 -0.16 -9.23 -12.72
C TYR A 239 0.10 -10.00 -11.42
N PHE A 240 0.91 -11.05 -11.46
CA PHE A 240 1.31 -11.76 -10.25
C PHE A 240 2.09 -10.84 -9.31
N LEU A 241 3.02 -10.06 -9.85
CA LEU A 241 3.80 -9.11 -9.08
C LEU A 241 2.91 -8.10 -8.37
N ILE A 242 2.04 -7.41 -9.10
CA ILE A 242 1.22 -6.35 -8.51
C ILE A 242 0.15 -6.89 -7.57
N ALA A 243 -0.50 -8.02 -7.91
CA ALA A 243 -1.51 -8.62 -7.04
C ALA A 243 -0.92 -9.04 -5.70
N PHE A 244 0.26 -9.63 -5.73
CA PHE A 244 0.96 -10.08 -4.54
C PHE A 244 1.47 -8.91 -3.70
N THR A 245 2.26 -8.04 -4.30
CA THR A 245 2.95 -6.96 -3.59
C THR A 245 1.98 -5.90 -3.06
N ALA A 246 1.04 -5.44 -3.89
CA ALA A 246 0.06 -4.46 -3.48
C ALA A 246 -0.97 -5.01 -2.48
N GLY A 247 -1.31 -6.30 -2.56
CA GLY A 247 -2.29 -6.93 -1.66
C GLY A 247 -1.75 -7.22 -0.26
N HIS A 248 -0.45 -7.42 -0.12
CA HIS A 248 0.20 -7.75 1.15
C HIS A 248 0.68 -6.51 1.92
N GLU A 249 1.66 -5.80 1.36
CA GLU A 249 2.44 -4.78 2.08
C GLU A 249 1.59 -3.59 2.55
N THR A 250 0.68 -3.12 1.71
CA THR A 250 -0.18 -1.98 2.05
C THR A 250 -1.17 -2.33 3.16
N THR A 251 -1.71 -3.56 3.14
CA THR A 251 -2.63 -4.06 4.16
C THR A 251 -1.90 -4.27 5.49
N ARG A 252 -0.67 -4.82 5.46
CA ARG A 252 0.23 -4.89 6.62
C ARG A 252 0.44 -3.51 7.24
N GLY A 253 0.78 -2.51 6.41
CA GLY A 253 0.97 -1.13 6.86
C GLY A 253 -0.26 -0.54 7.53
N GLY A 254 -1.45 -0.77 6.97
CA GLY A 254 -2.73 -0.35 7.55
C GLY A 254 -3.04 -1.03 8.88
N ILE A 255 -2.83 -2.34 8.97
CA ILE A 255 -3.04 -3.12 10.20
C ILE A 255 -2.02 -2.68 11.27
N GLY A 256 -0.74 -2.61 10.93
CA GLY A 256 0.31 -2.25 11.88
C GLY A 256 0.15 -0.84 12.43
N GLY A 257 -0.03 0.15 11.52
CA GLY A 257 -0.26 1.54 11.93
C GLY A 257 -1.54 1.71 12.75
N GLY A 258 -2.64 1.11 12.30
CA GLY A 258 -3.91 1.17 13.03
C GLY A 258 -3.85 0.50 14.40
N PHE A 259 -3.12 -0.60 14.54
CA PHE A 259 -2.98 -1.27 15.82
C PHE A 259 -2.15 -0.47 16.82
N LEU A 260 -1.10 0.21 16.37
CA LEU A 260 -0.36 1.14 17.22
C LEU A 260 -1.29 2.22 17.80
N GLU A 261 -2.13 2.82 16.96
CA GLU A 261 -3.09 3.83 17.39
C GLU A 261 -4.07 3.29 18.45
N LEU A 262 -4.48 2.02 18.32
CA LEU A 262 -5.36 1.35 19.31
C LEU A 262 -4.63 0.94 20.61
N ILE A 263 -3.31 0.76 20.58
CA ILE A 263 -2.48 0.60 21.79
C ILE A 263 -2.39 1.92 22.55
N GLU A 264 -2.08 2.99 21.82
CA GLU A 264 -1.90 4.34 22.40
C GLU A 264 -3.22 4.97 22.86
N ARG A 265 -4.36 4.54 22.29
CA ARG A 265 -5.72 5.02 22.60
C ARG A 265 -6.64 3.86 23.02
N PRO A 266 -6.44 3.30 24.22
CA PRO A 266 -7.18 2.12 24.68
C PRO A 266 -8.70 2.37 24.81
N GLU A 267 -9.14 3.60 24.96
CA GLU A 267 -10.55 3.99 24.94
C GLU A 267 -11.21 3.74 23.56
N LEU A 268 -10.49 4.03 22.47
CA LEU A 268 -10.98 3.73 21.12
C LEU A 268 -11.11 2.22 20.89
N ARG A 269 -10.11 1.45 21.34
CA ARG A 269 -10.15 -0.01 21.27
C ARG A 269 -11.33 -0.58 22.04
N LYS A 270 -11.56 -0.14 23.26
CA LYS A 270 -12.71 -0.56 24.10
C LYS A 270 -14.04 -0.19 23.47
N ARG A 271 -14.15 1.00 22.92
CA ARG A 271 -15.34 1.45 22.19
C ARG A 271 -15.62 0.54 20.97
N TRP A 272 -14.60 0.26 20.16
CA TRP A 272 -14.75 -0.63 18.99
C TRP A 272 -15.18 -2.05 19.41
N ALA A 273 -14.61 -2.58 20.51
CA ALA A 273 -15.02 -3.87 21.04
C ALA A 273 -16.51 -3.90 21.48
N ALA A 274 -17.01 -2.80 22.05
CA ALA A 274 -18.39 -2.66 22.48
C ALA A 274 -19.38 -2.41 21.32
N GLU A 275 -18.91 -1.83 20.21
CA GLU A 275 -19.71 -1.44 19.05
C GLU A 275 -19.14 -2.10 17.77
N PRO A 276 -19.19 -3.44 17.62
CA PRO A 276 -18.52 -4.14 16.49
C PRO A 276 -19.10 -3.79 15.11
N GLU A 277 -20.31 -3.25 15.05
CA GLU A 277 -20.95 -2.77 13.82
C GLU A 277 -20.25 -1.56 13.20
N ILE A 278 -19.44 -0.80 13.97
CA ILE A 278 -18.67 0.32 13.42
C ILE A 278 -17.47 -0.15 12.59
N THR A 279 -17.14 -1.46 12.58
CA THR A 279 -15.94 -2.01 11.92
C THR A 279 -15.72 -1.46 10.50
N PRO A 280 -16.70 -1.37 9.60
CA PRO A 280 -16.45 -0.84 8.26
C PRO A 280 -15.96 0.63 8.28
N ARG A 281 -16.55 1.47 9.15
CA ARG A 281 -16.15 2.88 9.29
C ARG A 281 -14.79 3.01 9.98
N ALA A 282 -14.57 2.20 11.03
CA ALA A 282 -13.33 2.19 11.77
C ALA A 282 -12.14 1.80 10.87
N VAL A 283 -12.32 0.80 10.00
CA VAL A 283 -11.29 0.42 9.02
C VAL A 283 -11.02 1.55 8.02
N ASP A 284 -12.06 2.18 7.45
CA ASP A 284 -11.86 3.31 6.55
C ASP A 284 -11.16 4.49 7.23
N GLU A 285 -11.49 4.76 8.50
CA GLU A 285 -10.82 5.80 9.27
C GLU A 285 -9.36 5.46 9.57
N ILE A 286 -9.06 4.20 9.89
CA ILE A 286 -7.67 3.74 10.03
C ILE A 286 -6.93 3.91 8.70
N MET A 287 -7.53 3.53 7.57
CA MET A 287 -6.90 3.72 6.26
C MET A 287 -6.64 5.20 5.95
N ARG A 288 -7.59 6.09 6.28
CA ARG A 288 -7.39 7.53 6.18
C ARG A 288 -6.23 8.01 7.05
N TYR A 289 -6.24 7.62 8.32
CA TYR A 289 -5.30 8.12 9.33
C TYR A 289 -3.88 7.60 9.11
N VAL A 290 -3.73 6.30 8.82
CA VAL A 290 -2.43 5.67 8.56
C VAL A 290 -1.92 5.99 7.15
N THR A 291 -2.80 5.96 6.16
CA THR A 291 -2.47 6.14 4.73
C THR A 291 -1.26 5.30 4.30
N PRO A 292 -1.41 3.95 4.19
CA PRO A 292 -0.27 3.05 3.98
C PRO A 292 0.56 3.38 2.74
N VAL A 293 -0.08 3.79 1.63
CA VAL A 293 0.59 4.32 0.44
C VAL A 293 0.70 5.83 0.59
N ASN A 294 1.90 6.30 0.87
CA ASN A 294 2.17 7.70 1.14
C ASN A 294 1.89 8.60 -0.07
N HIS A 295 2.41 8.20 -1.24
CA HIS A 295 2.29 8.99 -2.46
C HIS A 295 2.23 8.12 -3.70
N MET A 296 1.74 8.71 -4.79
CA MET A 296 1.96 8.23 -6.15
C MET A 296 2.46 9.41 -6.99
N MET A 297 3.26 9.11 -8.01
CA MET A 297 3.76 10.10 -8.96
C MET A 297 2.97 10.05 -10.27
N ARG A 298 2.90 11.21 -10.92
CA ARG A 298 2.41 11.37 -12.29
C ARG A 298 3.43 12.16 -13.10
N THR A 299 3.41 11.95 -14.42
CA THR A 299 4.17 12.77 -15.35
C THR A 299 3.21 13.51 -16.27
N ALA A 300 3.34 14.84 -16.36
CA ALA A 300 2.51 15.63 -17.25
C ALA A 300 2.87 15.34 -18.71
N SER A 301 1.88 15.01 -19.55
CA SER A 301 2.07 14.77 -20.99
C SER A 301 2.03 16.06 -21.81
N GLN A 302 1.53 17.14 -21.24
CA GLN A 302 1.40 18.46 -21.84
C GLN A 302 1.51 19.54 -20.75
N ASP A 303 1.67 20.80 -21.16
CA ASP A 303 1.61 21.93 -20.24
C ASP A 303 0.23 22.01 -19.59
N TYR A 304 0.20 22.30 -18.29
CA TYR A 304 -1.02 22.39 -17.48
C TYR A 304 -0.88 23.47 -16.42
N GLU A 305 -1.96 24.10 -16.03
CA GLU A 305 -2.00 25.02 -14.91
C GLU A 305 -2.72 24.36 -13.73
N LEU A 306 -2.02 24.17 -12.61
CA LEU A 306 -2.57 23.58 -11.40
C LEU A 306 -2.35 24.55 -10.24
N HIS A 307 -3.43 24.96 -9.60
CA HIS A 307 -3.39 25.88 -8.45
C HIS A 307 -2.60 27.19 -8.75
N GLY A 308 -2.67 27.68 -9.98
CA GLY A 308 -1.93 28.86 -10.43
C GLY A 308 -0.47 28.62 -10.83
N GLU A 309 0.05 27.41 -10.62
CA GLU A 309 1.39 27.03 -11.01
C GLU A 309 1.44 26.41 -12.42
N LYS A 310 2.52 26.71 -13.15
CA LYS A 310 2.70 26.26 -14.53
C LYS A 310 3.51 24.96 -14.58
N ILE A 311 2.80 23.83 -14.63
CA ILE A 311 3.36 22.50 -14.83
C ILE A 311 3.71 22.36 -16.32
N ARG A 312 4.94 21.97 -16.64
CA ARG A 312 5.40 21.74 -18.02
C ARG A 312 5.24 20.29 -18.43
N SER A 313 5.11 20.07 -19.72
CA SER A 313 5.20 18.69 -20.27
C SER A 313 6.53 18.05 -19.85
N GLY A 314 6.44 16.83 -19.30
CA GLY A 314 7.57 16.10 -18.73
C GLY A 314 7.77 16.30 -17.22
N ASP A 315 7.13 17.29 -16.61
CA ASP A 315 7.22 17.51 -15.17
C ASP A 315 6.58 16.35 -14.38
N ARG A 316 7.16 16.08 -13.20
CA ARG A 316 6.70 15.05 -12.28
C ARG A 316 5.91 15.67 -11.14
N LEU A 317 4.73 15.13 -10.87
CA LEU A 317 3.87 15.52 -9.76
C LEU A 317 3.82 14.40 -8.74
N VAL A 318 4.19 14.65 -7.50
CA VAL A 318 4.10 13.71 -6.38
C VAL A 318 2.84 14.04 -5.59
N LEU A 319 1.86 13.13 -5.67
CA LEU A 319 0.54 13.26 -5.05
C LEU A 319 0.61 12.69 -3.63
N PHE A 320 0.78 13.53 -2.61
CA PHE A 320 0.90 13.10 -1.22
C PHE A 320 -0.45 12.76 -0.61
N TYR A 321 -0.89 11.51 -0.71
CA TYR A 321 -2.16 11.03 -0.16
C TYR A 321 -2.23 11.19 1.37
N ALA A 322 -1.12 10.99 2.07
CA ALA A 322 -1.07 11.16 3.52
C ALA A 322 -1.29 12.63 3.94
N SER A 323 -0.88 13.60 3.10
CA SER A 323 -1.22 15.01 3.27
C SER A 323 -2.70 15.26 3.01
N ALA A 324 -3.21 14.82 1.83
CA ALA A 324 -4.60 15.01 1.43
C ALA A 324 -5.61 14.41 2.42
N ASN A 325 -5.27 13.28 3.03
CA ASN A 325 -6.10 12.62 4.04
C ASN A 325 -6.13 13.36 5.40
N ARG A 326 -5.38 14.45 5.51
CA ARG A 326 -5.39 15.39 6.63
C ARG A 326 -5.71 16.82 6.21
N ASP A 327 -6.30 16.99 5.05
CA ASP A 327 -6.70 18.30 4.54
C ASP A 327 -7.86 18.86 5.38
N GLU A 328 -7.63 19.96 6.04
CA GLU A 328 -8.56 20.67 6.91
C GLU A 328 -9.76 21.29 6.18
N GLU A 329 -9.68 21.40 4.85
CA GLU A 329 -10.82 21.83 4.02
C GLU A 329 -11.81 20.69 3.73
N VAL A 330 -11.39 19.43 3.98
CA VAL A 330 -12.18 18.22 3.68
C VAL A 330 -12.59 17.46 4.93
N PHE A 331 -11.69 17.41 5.91
CA PHE A 331 -11.88 16.63 7.13
C PHE A 331 -11.95 17.55 8.35
N ASP A 332 -13.07 17.51 9.06
CA ASP A 332 -13.20 18.12 10.38
C ASP A 332 -12.29 17.37 11.37
N GLU A 333 -11.49 18.11 12.17
CA GLU A 333 -10.46 17.55 13.08
C GLU A 333 -9.60 16.46 12.35
N PRO A 334 -8.84 16.83 11.29
CA PRO A 334 -8.16 15.87 10.44
C PRO A 334 -7.06 15.08 11.15
N LEU A 335 -6.52 15.59 12.25
CA LEU A 335 -5.48 14.97 13.07
C LEU A 335 -6.05 14.01 14.11
N GLU A 336 -7.38 13.97 14.29
CA GLU A 336 -8.05 13.07 15.23
C GLU A 336 -8.43 11.75 14.53
N LEU A 337 -8.19 10.62 15.23
CA LEU A 337 -8.67 9.30 14.83
C LEU A 337 -10.10 9.10 15.36
N ARG A 338 -11.08 9.15 14.46
CA ARG A 338 -12.51 9.08 14.79
C ARG A 338 -13.14 7.86 14.14
N LEU A 339 -13.23 6.73 14.85
CA LEU A 339 -13.64 5.41 14.31
C LEU A 339 -15.01 5.40 13.60
N ASN A 340 -15.85 6.40 13.83
CA ASN A 340 -17.16 6.53 13.19
C ASN A 340 -17.24 7.72 12.23
N ARG A 341 -16.09 8.26 11.75
CA ARG A 341 -16.06 9.40 10.83
C ARG A 341 -17.01 9.18 9.64
N HIS A 342 -17.84 10.19 9.39
CA HIS A 342 -18.74 10.21 8.24
C HIS A 342 -19.11 11.67 7.92
N PRO A 343 -19.01 12.13 6.66
CA PRO A 343 -18.40 11.45 5.52
C PRO A 343 -16.89 11.23 5.72
N ASN A 344 -16.30 10.27 4.98
CA ASN A 344 -14.88 9.98 5.01
C ASN A 344 -14.32 9.78 3.57
N PRO A 345 -14.22 10.85 2.76
CA PRO A 345 -13.77 10.79 1.37
C PRO A 345 -12.26 10.67 1.23
N HIS A 346 -11.64 9.76 1.98
CA HIS A 346 -10.18 9.61 2.00
C HIS A 346 -9.62 9.06 0.67
N LEU A 347 -8.37 9.42 0.37
CA LEU A 347 -7.63 9.01 -0.81
C LEU A 347 -6.63 7.86 -0.56
N ALA A 348 -6.76 7.12 0.55
CA ALA A 348 -5.85 6.02 0.87
C ALA A 348 -5.88 4.86 -0.16
N PHE A 349 -6.95 4.77 -0.95
CA PHE A 349 -7.09 3.85 -2.08
C PHE A 349 -6.96 4.54 -3.45
N GLY A 350 -6.47 5.78 -3.48
CA GLY A 350 -6.45 6.61 -4.67
C GLY A 350 -7.85 7.02 -5.13
N ILE A 351 -7.94 7.59 -6.33
CA ILE A 351 -9.19 7.99 -6.98
C ILE A 351 -9.02 7.97 -8.51
N GLY A 352 -10.12 7.99 -9.25
CA GLY A 352 -10.11 8.00 -10.71
C GLY A 352 -9.83 6.62 -11.30
N GLU A 353 -9.20 6.59 -12.48
CA GLU A 353 -9.04 5.36 -13.26
C GLU A 353 -8.13 4.33 -12.58
N HIS A 354 -7.17 4.79 -11.78
CA HIS A 354 -6.27 3.96 -10.97
C HIS A 354 -6.75 3.72 -9.53
N PHE A 355 -8.03 3.96 -9.22
CA PHE A 355 -8.57 3.59 -7.92
C PHE A 355 -8.22 2.13 -7.58
N CYS A 356 -7.80 1.86 -6.36
CA CYS A 356 -7.30 0.55 -5.92
C CYS A 356 -8.29 -0.57 -6.24
N MET A 357 -7.85 -1.54 -7.05
CA MET A 357 -8.66 -2.69 -7.43
C MET A 357 -8.97 -3.59 -6.23
N GLY A 358 -8.00 -3.74 -5.30
CA GLY A 358 -8.10 -4.55 -4.09
C GLY A 358 -8.78 -3.85 -2.90
N ALA A 359 -9.37 -2.66 -3.05
CA ALA A 359 -9.89 -1.88 -1.93
C ALA A 359 -10.91 -2.63 -1.06
N HIS A 360 -11.77 -3.46 -1.66
CA HIS A 360 -12.73 -4.28 -0.93
C HIS A 360 -12.05 -5.42 -0.16
N LEU A 361 -11.05 -6.06 -0.76
CA LEU A 361 -10.26 -7.11 -0.09
C LEU A 361 -9.49 -6.54 1.10
N ALA A 362 -8.81 -5.40 0.91
CA ALA A 362 -8.05 -4.74 1.97
C ALA A 362 -8.93 -4.37 3.17
N ARG A 363 -10.12 -3.79 2.93
CA ARG A 363 -11.09 -3.49 3.99
C ARG A 363 -11.56 -4.74 4.72
N LYS A 364 -11.87 -5.79 3.97
CA LYS A 364 -12.32 -7.07 4.53
C LYS A 364 -11.24 -7.73 5.39
N THR A 365 -10.03 -7.84 4.86
CA THR A 365 -8.87 -8.41 5.54
C THR A 365 -8.55 -7.64 6.81
N SER A 366 -8.42 -6.31 6.72
CA SER A 366 -8.17 -5.47 7.90
C SER A 366 -9.31 -5.55 8.91
N GLY A 367 -10.57 -5.54 8.46
CA GLY A 367 -11.74 -5.62 9.34
C GLY A 367 -11.81 -6.93 10.12
N ALA A 368 -11.44 -8.06 9.51
CA ALA A 368 -11.45 -9.35 10.17
C ALA A 368 -10.42 -9.42 11.31
N ILE A 369 -9.18 -9.05 11.04
CA ILE A 369 -8.13 -9.11 12.06
C ILE A 369 -8.36 -8.09 13.20
N PHE A 370 -8.79 -6.86 12.87
CA PHE A 370 -9.11 -5.88 13.91
C PHE A 370 -10.27 -6.36 14.79
N ARG A 371 -11.32 -6.97 14.21
CA ARG A 371 -12.43 -7.52 14.98
C ARG A 371 -11.95 -8.57 15.98
N GLU A 372 -11.13 -9.54 15.56
CA GLU A 372 -10.56 -10.56 16.45
C GLU A 372 -9.72 -9.92 17.56
N LEU A 373 -8.86 -8.96 17.22
CA LEU A 373 -8.00 -8.29 18.18
C LEU A 373 -8.79 -7.45 19.19
N VAL A 374 -9.68 -6.54 18.73
CA VAL A 374 -10.36 -5.61 19.65
C VAL A 374 -11.33 -6.32 20.59
N THR A 375 -11.98 -7.42 20.16
CA THR A 375 -12.94 -8.16 20.99
C THR A 375 -12.25 -9.07 21.99
N ARG A 376 -11.02 -9.53 21.72
CA ARG A 376 -10.31 -10.51 22.54
C ARG A 376 -9.19 -9.92 23.40
N LEU A 377 -8.64 -8.74 23.06
CA LEU A 377 -7.58 -8.13 23.83
C LEU A 377 -8.08 -7.56 25.16
N GLU A 378 -7.76 -8.20 26.28
CA GLU A 378 -7.94 -7.69 27.63
C GLU A 378 -6.93 -6.57 27.91
N SER A 379 -5.65 -6.82 27.59
CA SER A 379 -4.59 -5.81 27.70
C SER A 379 -3.56 -5.96 26.58
N VAL A 380 -2.94 -4.85 26.21
CA VAL A 380 -1.80 -4.80 25.29
C VAL A 380 -0.96 -3.57 25.60
N GLU A 381 0.36 -3.72 25.56
CA GLU A 381 1.33 -2.65 25.75
C GLU A 381 2.54 -2.87 24.83
N LEU A 382 3.23 -1.78 24.49
CA LEU A 382 4.53 -1.86 23.82
C LEU A 382 5.60 -2.30 24.82
N THR A 383 6.45 -3.27 24.42
CA THR A 383 7.64 -3.68 25.19
C THR A 383 8.94 -3.13 24.63
N GLY A 384 8.86 -2.40 23.52
CA GLY A 384 9.97 -1.71 22.88
C GLY A 384 9.49 -0.65 21.90
N THR A 385 10.42 0.09 21.31
CA THR A 385 10.10 1.14 20.33
C THR A 385 9.73 0.53 18.98
N PRO A 386 8.55 0.84 18.41
CA PRO A 386 8.21 0.45 17.06
C PRO A 386 9.21 0.98 16.03
N GLN A 387 9.62 0.15 15.07
CA GLN A 387 10.58 0.51 14.03
C GLN A 387 9.90 0.57 12.68
N ARG A 388 10.16 1.66 11.92
CA ARG A 388 9.61 1.86 10.58
C ARG A 388 10.54 1.33 9.51
N THR A 389 9.95 0.90 8.40
CA THR A 389 10.68 0.58 7.17
C THR A 389 11.20 1.86 6.52
N ALA A 390 12.47 1.86 6.07
CA ALA A 390 13.02 2.94 5.27
C ALA A 390 12.45 2.86 3.84
N SER A 391 11.30 3.49 3.65
CA SER A 391 10.55 3.57 2.38
C SER A 391 9.84 4.90 2.29
N ASN A 392 9.85 5.53 1.12
CA ASN A 392 9.07 6.73 0.86
C ASN A 392 7.68 6.41 0.31
N LEU A 393 7.49 5.20 -0.23
CA LEU A 393 6.21 4.76 -0.81
C LEU A 393 5.29 4.16 0.25
N VAL A 394 5.80 3.18 1.02
CA VAL A 394 5.05 2.48 2.09
C VAL A 394 5.87 2.50 3.38
N PRO A 395 5.95 3.64 4.08
CA PRO A 395 6.75 3.78 5.30
C PRO A 395 6.03 3.20 6.53
N GLY A 396 5.60 1.94 6.41
CA GLY A 396 4.96 1.18 7.49
C GLY A 396 5.92 0.76 8.59
N PHE A 397 5.43 0.03 9.57
CA PHE A 397 6.28 -0.57 10.60
C PHE A 397 6.83 -1.93 10.14
N LYS A 398 8.09 -2.21 10.51
CA LYS A 398 8.75 -3.51 10.31
C LYS A 398 8.81 -4.32 11.60
N HIS A 399 8.86 -3.62 12.76
CA HIS A 399 8.84 -4.23 14.10
C HIS A 399 7.93 -3.44 15.03
N MET A 400 7.21 -4.16 15.90
CA MET A 400 6.37 -3.61 16.96
C MET A 400 6.28 -4.64 18.10
N PRO A 401 7.27 -4.68 18.99
CA PRO A 401 7.26 -5.62 20.11
C PRO A 401 6.16 -5.25 21.11
N ILE A 402 5.30 -6.23 21.41
CA ILE A 402 4.17 -6.07 22.33
C ILE A 402 4.13 -7.17 23.38
N ARG A 403 3.53 -6.86 24.53
CA ARG A 403 3.01 -7.81 25.50
C ARG A 403 1.49 -7.74 25.49
N TYR A 404 0.85 -8.89 25.49
CA TYR A 404 -0.61 -8.97 25.40
C TYR A 404 -1.21 -9.99 26.35
N ARG A 405 -2.52 -9.81 26.65
CA ARG A 405 -3.38 -10.80 27.26
C ARG A 405 -4.70 -10.86 26.48
N LEU A 406 -5.12 -12.08 26.13
CA LEU A 406 -6.35 -12.36 25.40
C LEU A 406 -7.39 -13.03 26.30
N ALA A 407 -8.66 -12.65 26.11
CA ALA A 407 -9.78 -13.41 26.62
C ALA A 407 -9.80 -14.84 26.03
N PRO A 408 -10.41 -15.82 26.72
CA PRO A 408 -10.62 -17.15 26.15
C PRO A 408 -11.32 -17.04 24.79
N ALA A 409 -10.99 -17.96 23.87
CA ALA A 409 -11.75 -18.08 22.62
C ALA A 409 -13.22 -18.39 22.98
N SER A 410 -14.15 -17.61 22.43
CA SER A 410 -15.60 -17.77 22.61
C SER A 410 -16.13 -18.93 21.75
#